data_b2dc6cb7fa0aa2aa912e564d2d51bc3c
#
_entry.id   b2dc6cb7fa0aa2aa912e564d2d51bc3c
#
_cell.length_a   1.000
_cell.length_b   1.000
_cell.length_c   1.000
_cell.angle_alpha   90.00
_cell.angle_beta   90.00
_cell.angle_gamma   90.00
#
_symmetry.space_group_name_H-M   'P 1'
#
loop_
_entity.id
_entity.type
_entity.pdbx_description
1 polymer ?
#
loop_
_entity_poly.entity_id
_entity_poly.type
_entity_poly.pdbx_seq_one_letter_code
_entity_poly.pdbx_strand_id
1 'polypeptide(L)'
;MLMIWLCPSGRAADVLPGPTGKNKAQQQARLKENARILYYSALKHRRRDHPERLNLTQQALLLLQKALLLEPTDVEARVWLGEWMSRPELGSAALSQAVKELQQARRDDATGSWDFEIATQLGIVLSHLGRFEEAVGEYDRALRLLPGEPDSLLFPSRHQQATLLSNSAEALMAMGKLGQAIRRYSQAEQIDTGDQGALHALGLAVAYDRDGQVQKSHEALSRSLAADPGLRVYQGDEVFFVPDGDRYYYDGLIAEGLGNRDEALRSFRQFTTELPKSRYTPRAREHLEELQKLPGIPVAELFRANVLVGSPHFAPEDSAGGGEKHRSEDEVGKAVRERMIDLRQCYAQGLRRAPRLGGDMLVALIVDPSGAVLLVQPLDNTLTERGSWKPTGGQTTAMPPATELVRCVQNALQRFRFPVASVGNDDNDELALPIHFEAR
;
A
#
# COMPACT_ATOMS: atom_id res chain seq x y z
N MET A 1 12.35 -18.37 -23.46
CA MET A 1 12.31 -19.56 -24.33
C MET A 1 11.00 -20.27 -24.09
N LEU A 2 9.98 -19.91 -24.89
CA LEU A 2 8.63 -20.48 -24.78
C LEU A 2 8.66 -21.89 -25.34
N MET A 3 8.48 -22.91 -24.50
CA MET A 3 8.27 -24.30 -24.98
C MET A 3 6.85 -24.42 -25.51
N ILE A 4 6.74 -24.50 -26.82
CA ILE A 4 5.54 -24.93 -27.52
C ILE A 4 5.51 -26.47 -27.35
N TRP A 5 4.50 -26.96 -26.59
CA TRP A 5 4.19 -28.39 -26.59
C TRP A 5 3.43 -28.74 -27.88
N LEU A 6 4.14 -29.40 -28.79
CA LEU A 6 3.54 -30.08 -29.91
C LEU A 6 2.92 -31.40 -29.40
N CYS A 7 1.62 -31.51 -29.45
CA CYS A 7 0.92 -32.80 -29.34
C CYS A 7 1.10 -33.61 -30.65
N PRO A 8 1.38 -34.92 -30.56
CA PRO A 8 1.50 -35.75 -31.76
C PRO A 8 0.13 -36.06 -32.36
N SER A 9 0.21 -36.10 -33.65
CA SER A 9 -0.78 -36.44 -34.67
C SER A 9 -1.70 -37.62 -34.39
N GLY A 10 -2.95 -37.45 -34.85
CA GLY A 10 -3.70 -38.50 -35.47
C GLY A 10 -5.07 -38.81 -34.93
N ARG A 11 -6.06 -38.06 -35.45
CA ARG A 11 -7.33 -38.60 -35.99
C ARG A 11 -8.07 -37.44 -36.66
N ALA A 12 -8.48 -37.61 -37.89
CA ALA A 12 -9.42 -36.72 -38.54
C ALA A 12 -10.70 -36.67 -37.71
N ALA A 13 -10.84 -35.59 -36.97
CA ALA A 13 -12.08 -35.26 -36.29
C ALA A 13 -12.95 -34.52 -37.32
N ASP A 14 -14.16 -34.98 -37.48
CA ASP A 14 -15.22 -34.36 -38.26
C ASP A 14 -15.18 -32.83 -38.06
N VAL A 15 -15.03 -32.10 -39.17
CA VAL A 15 -15.14 -30.65 -39.18
C VAL A 15 -16.59 -30.30 -38.88
N LEU A 16 -16.90 -30.11 -37.62
CA LEU A 16 -18.16 -29.49 -37.23
C LEU A 16 -18.20 -28.12 -37.88
N PRO A 17 -19.35 -27.70 -38.46
CA PRO A 17 -19.48 -26.40 -39.08
C PRO A 17 -19.10 -25.35 -38.07
N GLY A 18 -18.19 -24.44 -38.44
CA GLY A 18 -17.73 -23.36 -37.58
C GLY A 18 -18.90 -22.59 -36.99
N PRO A 19 -18.80 -22.08 -35.75
CA PRO A 19 -19.89 -21.41 -35.08
C PRO A 19 -20.43 -20.26 -35.94
N THR A 20 -21.74 -20.22 -36.10
CA THR A 20 -22.44 -19.09 -36.76
C THR A 20 -22.06 -17.78 -36.02
N GLY A 21 -22.08 -16.63 -36.70
CA GLY A 21 -21.67 -15.35 -36.10
C GLY A 21 -22.30 -15.06 -34.71
N LYS A 22 -23.57 -15.43 -34.50
CA LYS A 22 -24.25 -15.30 -33.19
C LYS A 22 -23.64 -16.19 -32.14
N ASN A 23 -23.30 -17.45 -32.46
CA ASN A 23 -22.63 -18.38 -31.53
C ASN A 23 -21.22 -17.90 -31.18
N LYS A 24 -20.50 -17.31 -32.12
CA LYS A 24 -19.17 -16.78 -31.93
C LYS A 24 -19.16 -15.61 -30.94
N ALA A 25 -20.05 -14.61 -31.15
CA ALA A 25 -20.19 -13.46 -30.27
C ALA A 25 -20.59 -13.87 -28.82
N GLN A 26 -21.53 -14.83 -28.70
CA GLN A 26 -21.96 -15.35 -27.41
C GLN A 26 -20.84 -16.09 -26.69
N GLN A 27 -20.06 -16.88 -27.44
CA GLN A 27 -18.89 -17.58 -26.88
C GLN A 27 -17.83 -16.61 -26.39
N GLN A 28 -17.52 -15.56 -27.16
CA GLN A 28 -16.59 -14.50 -26.80
C GLN A 28 -17.03 -13.75 -25.54
N ALA A 29 -18.30 -13.31 -25.47
CA ALA A 29 -18.85 -12.64 -24.29
C ALA A 29 -18.72 -13.54 -23.02
N ARG A 30 -18.99 -14.84 -23.15
CA ARG A 30 -18.82 -15.80 -22.05
C ARG A 30 -17.37 -15.96 -21.61
N LEU A 31 -16.43 -15.97 -22.55
CA LEU A 31 -14.99 -16.03 -22.22
C LEU A 31 -14.55 -14.77 -21.47
N LYS A 32 -14.97 -13.58 -21.88
CA LYS A 32 -14.68 -12.32 -21.20
C LYS A 32 -15.25 -12.29 -19.78
N GLU A 33 -16.51 -12.69 -19.61
CA GLU A 33 -17.16 -12.73 -18.29
C GLU A 33 -16.47 -13.72 -17.34
N ASN A 34 -16.15 -14.94 -17.82
CA ASN A 34 -15.42 -15.92 -17.01
C ASN A 34 -14.02 -15.41 -16.65
N ALA A 35 -13.34 -14.72 -17.55
CA ALA A 35 -12.04 -14.11 -17.29
C ALA A 35 -12.16 -13.05 -16.18
N ARG A 36 -13.18 -12.21 -16.24
CA ARG A 36 -13.46 -11.17 -15.24
C ARG A 36 -13.71 -11.77 -13.86
N ILE A 37 -14.53 -12.82 -13.77
CA ILE A 37 -14.81 -13.53 -12.53
C ILE A 37 -13.52 -14.08 -11.91
N LEU A 38 -12.68 -14.75 -12.70
CA LEU A 38 -11.40 -15.30 -12.23
C LEU A 38 -10.45 -14.20 -11.75
N TYR A 39 -10.36 -13.12 -12.50
CA TYR A 39 -9.49 -12.00 -12.12
C TYR A 39 -9.91 -11.35 -10.80
N TYR A 40 -11.19 -11.03 -10.64
CA TYR A 40 -11.68 -10.47 -9.37
C TYR A 40 -11.57 -11.46 -8.21
N SER A 41 -11.69 -12.78 -8.48
CA SER A 41 -11.40 -13.80 -7.48
C SER A 41 -9.93 -13.82 -7.09
N ALA A 42 -9.02 -13.61 -8.05
CA ALA A 42 -7.58 -13.49 -7.77
C ALA A 42 -7.29 -12.29 -6.84
N LEU A 43 -7.95 -11.15 -7.05
CA LEU A 43 -7.75 -9.95 -6.24
C LEU A 43 -8.20 -10.08 -4.78
N LYS A 44 -9.04 -11.06 -4.44
CA LYS A 44 -9.38 -11.37 -3.05
C LYS A 44 -8.17 -11.87 -2.25
N HIS A 45 -7.18 -12.47 -2.90
CA HIS A 45 -5.92 -12.84 -2.27
C HIS A 45 -5.01 -11.61 -2.19
N ARG A 46 -4.92 -10.99 -1.02
CA ARG A 46 -4.18 -9.72 -0.81
C ARG A 46 -2.69 -9.82 -1.13
N ARG A 47 -2.06 -10.97 -0.87
CA ARG A 47 -0.63 -11.15 -1.18
C ARG A 47 -0.42 -11.32 -2.68
N ARG A 48 0.39 -10.46 -3.28
CA ARG A 48 0.71 -10.48 -4.72
C ARG A 48 1.39 -11.77 -5.17
N ASP A 49 2.21 -12.35 -4.31
CA ASP A 49 2.94 -13.61 -4.54
C ASP A 49 2.13 -14.87 -4.15
N HIS A 50 0.86 -14.73 -3.77
CA HIS A 50 0.02 -15.86 -3.39
C HIS A 50 -0.20 -16.79 -4.60
N PRO A 51 0.12 -18.10 -4.50
CA PRO A 51 0.05 -19.03 -5.63
C PRO A 51 -1.33 -19.07 -6.30
N GLU A 52 -2.42 -19.02 -5.51
CA GLU A 52 -3.78 -19.02 -6.03
C GLU A 52 -4.08 -17.73 -6.81
N ARG A 53 -3.63 -16.56 -6.33
CA ARG A 53 -3.75 -15.29 -7.05
C ARG A 53 -3.09 -15.36 -8.41
N LEU A 54 -1.85 -15.86 -8.48
CA LEU A 54 -1.12 -16.00 -9.72
C LEU A 54 -1.80 -16.99 -10.68
N ASN A 55 -2.26 -18.12 -10.15
CA ASN A 55 -2.96 -19.15 -10.93
C ASN A 55 -4.27 -18.61 -11.53
N LEU A 56 -5.12 -17.98 -10.74
CA LEU A 56 -6.38 -17.39 -11.20
C LEU A 56 -6.13 -16.28 -12.23
N THR A 57 -5.14 -15.42 -12.01
CA THR A 57 -4.75 -14.39 -12.97
C THR A 57 -4.30 -15.00 -14.30
N GLN A 58 -3.47 -16.03 -14.29
CA GLN A 58 -3.03 -16.72 -15.51
C GLN A 58 -4.18 -17.36 -16.26
N GLN A 59 -5.13 -17.99 -15.56
CA GLN A 59 -6.34 -18.54 -16.19
C GLN A 59 -7.20 -17.44 -16.82
N ALA A 60 -7.37 -16.30 -16.14
CA ALA A 60 -8.10 -15.15 -16.66
C ALA A 60 -7.46 -14.62 -17.96
N LEU A 61 -6.14 -14.44 -17.96
CA LEU A 61 -5.39 -14.01 -19.15
C LEU A 61 -5.57 -14.98 -20.33
N LEU A 62 -5.53 -16.28 -20.07
CA LEU A 62 -5.74 -17.30 -21.10
C LEU A 62 -7.15 -17.23 -21.70
N LEU A 63 -8.17 -16.93 -20.90
CA LEU A 63 -9.54 -16.76 -21.41
C LEU A 63 -9.67 -15.50 -22.29
N LEU A 64 -9.01 -14.39 -21.93
CA LEU A 64 -8.98 -13.18 -22.76
C LEU A 64 -8.24 -13.44 -24.09
N GLN A 65 -7.12 -14.15 -24.07
CA GLN A 65 -6.42 -14.56 -25.29
C GLN A 65 -7.33 -15.41 -26.20
N LYS A 66 -8.08 -16.36 -25.64
CA LYS A 66 -9.07 -17.14 -26.40
C LYS A 66 -10.21 -16.27 -26.95
N ALA A 67 -10.67 -15.27 -26.21
CA ALA A 67 -11.67 -14.32 -26.70
C ALA A 67 -11.14 -13.52 -27.89
N LEU A 68 -9.88 -13.07 -27.83
CA LEU A 68 -9.21 -12.36 -28.94
C LEU A 68 -8.91 -13.24 -30.16
N LEU A 69 -8.81 -14.57 -30.02
CA LEU A 69 -8.78 -15.46 -31.18
C LEU A 69 -10.11 -15.50 -31.93
N LEU A 70 -11.23 -15.30 -31.23
CA LEU A 70 -12.55 -15.19 -31.82
C LEU A 70 -12.78 -13.83 -32.46
N GLU A 71 -12.38 -12.75 -31.79
CA GLU A 71 -12.54 -11.38 -32.28
C GLU A 71 -11.23 -10.59 -32.02
N PRO A 72 -10.32 -10.59 -33.01
CA PRO A 72 -9.00 -9.95 -32.83
C PRO A 72 -9.03 -8.44 -32.65
N THR A 73 -10.12 -7.77 -33.00
CA THR A 73 -10.31 -6.32 -32.90
C THR A 73 -11.13 -5.90 -31.67
N ASP A 74 -11.44 -6.84 -30.75
CA ASP A 74 -12.11 -6.50 -29.49
C ASP A 74 -11.20 -5.66 -28.61
N VAL A 75 -11.42 -4.34 -28.62
CA VAL A 75 -10.66 -3.35 -27.88
C VAL A 75 -10.75 -3.61 -26.38
N GLU A 76 -11.96 -3.87 -25.84
CA GLU A 76 -12.20 -4.10 -24.42
C GLU A 76 -11.39 -5.32 -23.92
N ALA A 77 -11.48 -6.45 -24.61
CA ALA A 77 -10.73 -7.65 -24.23
C ALA A 77 -9.21 -7.40 -24.26
N ARG A 78 -8.75 -6.60 -25.20
CA ARG A 78 -7.33 -6.27 -25.35
C ARG A 78 -6.85 -5.29 -24.26
N VAL A 79 -7.67 -4.31 -23.88
CA VAL A 79 -7.41 -3.39 -22.77
C VAL A 79 -7.30 -4.19 -21.45
N TRP A 80 -8.26 -5.07 -21.17
CA TRP A 80 -8.20 -5.92 -19.98
C TRP A 80 -6.97 -6.86 -19.99
N LEU A 81 -6.63 -7.42 -21.15
CA LEU A 81 -5.43 -8.25 -21.28
C LEU A 81 -4.17 -7.44 -20.93
N GLY A 82 -4.04 -6.23 -21.48
CA GLY A 82 -2.92 -5.34 -21.19
C GLY A 82 -2.86 -4.90 -19.74
N GLU A 83 -4.00 -4.49 -19.16
CA GLU A 83 -4.13 -4.09 -17.77
C GLU A 83 -3.71 -5.23 -16.83
N TRP A 84 -4.27 -6.45 -17.02
CA TRP A 84 -3.98 -7.56 -16.11
C TRP A 84 -2.56 -8.11 -16.28
N MET A 85 -1.96 -7.99 -17.46
CA MET A 85 -0.55 -8.29 -17.70
C MET A 85 0.40 -7.23 -17.14
N SER A 86 -0.07 -6.04 -16.78
CA SER A 86 0.74 -4.96 -16.22
C SER A 86 1.16 -5.21 -14.75
N ARG A 87 0.77 -6.34 -14.18
CA ARG A 87 1.12 -6.74 -12.82
C ARG A 87 2.58 -7.14 -12.73
N PRO A 88 3.41 -6.48 -11.87
CA PRO A 88 4.86 -6.75 -11.79
C PRO A 88 5.19 -8.20 -11.39
N GLU A 89 4.34 -8.86 -10.62
CA GLU A 89 4.48 -10.26 -10.22
C GLU A 89 4.47 -11.26 -11.38
N LEU A 90 3.96 -10.84 -12.55
CA LEU A 90 4.00 -11.65 -13.78
C LEU A 90 5.34 -11.54 -14.54
N GLY A 91 6.21 -10.64 -14.11
CA GLY A 91 7.55 -10.46 -14.64
C GLY A 91 7.64 -9.55 -15.88
N SER A 92 8.88 -9.15 -16.22
CA SER A 92 9.17 -8.14 -17.25
C SER A 92 8.70 -8.53 -18.66
N ALA A 93 8.63 -9.82 -18.96
CA ALA A 93 8.12 -10.31 -20.25
C ALA A 93 6.62 -10.01 -20.39
N ALA A 94 5.84 -10.22 -19.33
CA ALA A 94 4.42 -9.89 -19.30
C ALA A 94 4.20 -8.36 -19.42
N LEU A 95 4.97 -7.56 -18.69
CA LEU A 95 4.92 -6.09 -18.80
C LEU A 95 5.21 -5.61 -20.23
N SER A 96 6.23 -6.19 -20.88
CA SER A 96 6.55 -5.86 -22.28
C SER A 96 5.45 -6.25 -23.27
N GLN A 97 4.76 -7.36 -23.01
CA GLN A 97 3.61 -7.77 -23.81
C GLN A 97 2.39 -6.88 -23.53
N ALA A 98 2.16 -6.47 -22.28
CA ALA A 98 1.10 -5.54 -21.91
C ALA A 98 1.17 -4.24 -22.73
N VAL A 99 2.38 -3.66 -22.87
CA VAL A 99 2.57 -2.47 -23.73
C VAL A 99 2.11 -2.72 -25.15
N LYS A 100 2.45 -3.88 -25.74
CA LYS A 100 2.06 -4.23 -27.13
C LYS A 100 0.55 -4.38 -27.27
N GLU A 101 -0.10 -5.03 -26.30
CA GLU A 101 -1.54 -5.24 -26.31
C GLU A 101 -2.28 -3.89 -26.17
N LEU A 102 -1.87 -3.02 -25.24
CA LEU A 102 -2.46 -1.69 -25.06
C LEU A 102 -2.24 -0.79 -26.30
N GLN A 103 -1.06 -0.83 -26.91
CA GLN A 103 -0.79 -0.10 -28.14
C GLN A 103 -1.61 -0.65 -29.31
N GLN A 104 -1.88 -1.96 -29.37
CA GLN A 104 -2.77 -2.53 -30.38
C GLN A 104 -4.22 -2.14 -30.11
N ALA A 105 -4.68 -2.18 -28.85
CA ALA A 105 -6.00 -1.69 -28.44
C ALA A 105 -6.24 -0.26 -28.93
N ARG A 106 -5.24 0.62 -28.76
CA ARG A 106 -5.32 2.01 -29.25
C ARG A 106 -5.46 2.12 -30.77
N ARG A 107 -4.80 1.24 -31.52
CA ARG A 107 -4.94 1.22 -32.99
C ARG A 107 -6.31 0.71 -33.45
N ASP A 108 -6.87 -0.23 -32.70
CA ASP A 108 -8.15 -0.86 -33.01
C ASP A 108 -9.35 -0.01 -32.53
N ASP A 109 -9.13 0.91 -31.57
CA ASP A 109 -10.15 1.84 -31.04
C ASP A 109 -10.42 3.01 -32.01
N ALA A 110 -11.23 2.75 -33.01
CA ALA A 110 -11.58 3.78 -34.00
C ALA A 110 -12.39 4.96 -33.43
N THR A 111 -13.00 4.77 -32.24
CA THR A 111 -13.86 5.78 -31.61
C THR A 111 -13.10 6.62 -30.56
N GLY A 112 -11.96 6.15 -30.09
CA GLY A 112 -11.23 6.74 -28.97
C GLY A 112 -11.93 6.57 -27.63
N SER A 113 -12.93 5.71 -27.54
CA SER A 113 -13.73 5.53 -26.31
C SER A 113 -12.95 4.85 -25.17
N TRP A 114 -11.85 4.18 -25.49
CA TRP A 114 -10.97 3.51 -24.53
C TRP A 114 -9.64 4.25 -24.31
N ASP A 115 -9.44 5.40 -24.94
CA ASP A 115 -8.13 6.06 -24.95
C ASP A 115 -7.68 6.52 -23.56
N PHE A 116 -8.62 6.88 -22.68
CA PHE A 116 -8.34 7.22 -21.28
C PHE A 116 -7.78 6.02 -20.51
N GLU A 117 -8.47 4.88 -20.56
CA GLU A 117 -8.06 3.64 -19.91
C GLU A 117 -6.72 3.15 -20.46
N ILE A 118 -6.57 3.16 -21.78
CA ILE A 118 -5.33 2.76 -22.46
C ILE A 118 -4.17 3.66 -22.05
N ALA A 119 -4.36 4.97 -22.02
CA ALA A 119 -3.32 5.91 -21.61
C ALA A 119 -2.93 5.72 -20.15
N THR A 120 -3.91 5.52 -19.26
CA THR A 120 -3.68 5.24 -17.83
C THR A 120 -2.86 3.97 -17.65
N GLN A 121 -3.26 2.87 -18.29
CA GLN A 121 -2.57 1.59 -18.15
C GLN A 121 -1.19 1.59 -18.81
N LEU A 122 -1.01 2.28 -19.94
CA LEU A 122 0.32 2.48 -20.54
C LEU A 122 1.23 3.27 -19.59
N GLY A 123 0.74 4.31 -18.95
CA GLY A 123 1.51 5.06 -17.95
C GLY A 123 2.02 4.15 -16.83
N ILE A 124 1.17 3.29 -16.28
CA ILE A 124 1.50 2.35 -15.21
C ILE A 124 2.56 1.33 -15.69
N VAL A 125 2.29 0.62 -16.79
CA VAL A 125 3.20 -0.43 -17.26
C VAL A 125 4.54 0.11 -17.72
N LEU A 126 4.57 1.30 -18.33
CA LEU A 126 5.80 1.97 -18.73
C LEU A 126 6.62 2.40 -17.51
N SER A 127 5.96 2.83 -16.43
CA SER A 127 6.64 3.10 -15.15
C SER A 127 7.31 1.84 -14.61
N HIS A 128 6.61 0.70 -14.57
CA HIS A 128 7.20 -0.58 -14.16
C HIS A 128 8.38 -1.04 -15.03
N LEU A 129 8.40 -0.65 -16.30
CA LEU A 129 9.51 -0.91 -17.21
C LEU A 129 10.65 0.12 -17.13
N GLY A 130 10.55 1.13 -16.25
CA GLY A 130 11.52 2.21 -16.13
C GLY A 130 11.52 3.18 -17.32
N ARG A 131 10.50 3.15 -18.18
CA ARG A 131 10.32 4.03 -19.35
C ARG A 131 9.58 5.30 -18.95
N PHE A 132 10.17 6.05 -18.03
CA PHE A 132 9.50 7.13 -17.30
C PHE A 132 9.07 8.32 -18.18
N GLU A 133 9.87 8.71 -19.16
CA GLU A 133 9.49 9.78 -20.09
C GLU A 133 8.20 9.45 -20.85
N GLU A 134 8.10 8.21 -21.31
CA GLU A 134 6.92 7.73 -22.03
C GLU A 134 5.73 7.59 -21.06
N ALA A 135 5.97 7.11 -19.85
CA ALA A 135 4.94 7.01 -18.82
C ALA A 135 4.32 8.38 -18.50
N VAL A 136 5.16 9.41 -18.29
CA VAL A 136 4.69 10.79 -18.07
C VAL A 136 3.86 11.28 -19.26
N GLY A 137 4.28 10.99 -20.49
CA GLY A 137 3.53 11.35 -21.69
C GLY A 137 2.14 10.72 -21.74
N GLU A 138 2.03 9.45 -21.33
CA GLU A 138 0.75 8.73 -21.29
C GLU A 138 -0.14 9.23 -20.13
N TYR A 139 0.42 9.50 -18.94
CA TYR A 139 -0.35 10.13 -17.86
C TYR A 139 -0.84 11.54 -18.26
N ASP A 140 -0.02 12.32 -18.96
CA ASP A 140 -0.44 13.63 -19.47
C ASP A 140 -1.55 13.49 -20.53
N ARG A 141 -1.52 12.43 -21.33
CA ARG A 141 -2.61 12.11 -22.26
C ARG A 141 -3.89 11.78 -21.50
N ALA A 142 -3.83 10.88 -20.50
CA ALA A 142 -4.98 10.52 -19.68
C ALA A 142 -5.58 11.75 -18.97
N LEU A 143 -4.75 12.63 -18.41
CA LEU A 143 -5.20 13.88 -17.77
C LEU A 143 -5.96 14.82 -18.74
N ARG A 144 -5.58 14.86 -20.02
CA ARG A 144 -6.31 15.65 -21.04
C ARG A 144 -7.64 15.02 -21.45
N LEU A 145 -7.80 13.71 -21.27
CA LEU A 145 -8.99 12.95 -21.64
C LEU A 145 -10.02 12.88 -20.51
N LEU A 146 -9.65 13.30 -19.31
CA LEU A 146 -10.61 13.39 -18.20
C LEU A 146 -11.75 14.36 -18.58
N PRO A 147 -13.01 13.97 -18.38
CA PRO A 147 -14.14 14.87 -18.61
C PRO A 147 -14.01 16.13 -17.76
N GLY A 148 -14.15 17.30 -18.42
CA GLY A 148 -13.85 18.61 -17.85
C GLY A 148 -14.86 19.14 -16.81
N GLU A 149 -15.83 18.36 -16.37
CA GLU A 149 -16.82 18.77 -15.38
C GLU A 149 -16.51 18.18 -13.98
N PRO A 150 -16.03 19.03 -13.03
CA PRO A 150 -15.72 18.54 -11.68
C PRO A 150 -16.94 18.26 -10.79
N ASP A 151 -18.15 18.63 -11.23
CA ASP A 151 -19.34 18.69 -10.36
C ASP A 151 -20.36 17.56 -10.54
N SER A 152 -20.05 16.52 -11.32
CA SER A 152 -20.92 15.34 -11.29
C SER A 152 -20.75 14.61 -9.97
N LEU A 153 -21.84 14.45 -9.24
CA LEU A 153 -21.94 13.71 -7.97
C LEU A 153 -21.58 12.23 -8.07
N LEU A 154 -21.19 11.76 -9.26
CA LEU A 154 -20.73 10.42 -9.56
C LEU A 154 -19.20 10.41 -9.75
N PHE A 155 -18.52 10.41 -8.75
CA PHE A 155 -17.15 10.55 -8.27
C PHE A 155 -15.94 9.81 -8.90
N PRO A 156 -15.77 9.45 -10.12
CA PRO A 156 -14.44 8.95 -10.54
C PRO A 156 -13.44 10.06 -10.82
N SER A 157 -13.87 11.23 -11.30
CA SER A 157 -12.96 12.17 -11.97
C SER A 157 -11.90 12.83 -11.06
N ARG A 158 -12.25 13.28 -9.86
CA ARG A 158 -11.27 13.95 -8.96
C ARG A 158 -10.24 12.99 -8.42
N HIS A 159 -10.68 11.84 -7.92
CA HIS A 159 -9.79 10.80 -7.43
C HIS A 159 -8.88 10.27 -8.55
N GLN A 160 -9.43 9.99 -9.73
CA GLN A 160 -8.64 9.57 -10.90
C GLN A 160 -7.61 10.63 -11.30
N GLN A 161 -8.01 11.92 -11.31
CA GLN A 161 -7.09 13.02 -11.61
C GLN A 161 -5.94 13.09 -10.61
N ALA A 162 -6.23 13.00 -9.31
CA ALA A 162 -5.22 13.03 -8.26
C ALA A 162 -4.27 11.82 -8.38
N THR A 163 -4.81 10.63 -8.65
CA THR A 163 -4.02 9.40 -8.85
C THR A 163 -3.10 9.54 -10.07
N LEU A 164 -3.59 10.03 -11.22
CA LEU A 164 -2.76 10.24 -12.42
C LEU A 164 -1.65 11.26 -12.16
N LEU A 165 -1.94 12.34 -11.44
CA LEU A 165 -0.95 13.34 -11.05
C LEU A 165 0.13 12.73 -10.17
N SER A 166 -0.25 11.91 -9.18
CA SER A 166 0.71 11.26 -8.27
C SER A 166 1.55 10.21 -8.99
N ASN A 167 0.96 9.36 -9.83
CA ASN A 167 1.70 8.37 -10.60
C ASN A 167 2.70 9.05 -11.56
N SER A 168 2.27 10.15 -12.15
CA SER A 168 3.16 10.95 -12.99
C SER A 168 4.26 11.67 -12.18
N ALA A 169 3.95 12.10 -10.95
CA ALA A 169 4.94 12.68 -10.04
C ALA A 169 5.99 11.64 -9.64
N GLU A 170 5.60 10.39 -9.38
CA GLU A 170 6.51 9.28 -9.08
C GLU A 170 7.48 9.04 -10.24
N ALA A 171 6.97 8.97 -11.48
CA ALA A 171 7.82 8.83 -12.67
C ALA A 171 8.78 10.02 -12.85
N LEU A 172 8.32 11.25 -12.61
CA LEU A 172 9.16 12.47 -12.64
C LEU A 172 10.23 12.43 -11.56
N MET A 173 9.89 11.97 -10.35
CA MET A 173 10.81 11.80 -9.25
C MET A 173 11.88 10.76 -9.59
N ALA A 174 11.51 9.60 -10.16
CA ALA A 174 12.46 8.61 -10.65
C ALA A 174 13.45 9.17 -11.67
N MET A 175 13.01 10.11 -12.52
CA MET A 175 13.89 10.84 -13.44
C MET A 175 14.74 11.93 -12.76
N GLY A 176 14.50 12.28 -11.50
CA GLY A 176 15.13 13.37 -10.77
C GLY A 176 14.58 14.75 -11.11
N LYS A 177 13.41 14.82 -11.74
CA LYS A 177 12.71 16.08 -12.04
C LYS A 177 11.89 16.54 -10.83
N LEU A 178 12.55 16.71 -9.67
CA LEU A 178 11.92 16.91 -8.36
C LEU A 178 10.99 18.11 -8.32
N GLY A 179 11.36 19.24 -8.89
CA GLY A 179 10.49 20.41 -8.92
C GLY A 179 9.18 20.19 -9.69
N GLN A 180 9.17 19.29 -10.71
CA GLN A 180 7.95 18.92 -11.41
C GLN A 180 7.13 17.91 -10.60
N ALA A 181 7.79 16.94 -9.99
CA ALA A 181 7.15 15.95 -9.11
C ALA A 181 6.44 16.65 -7.93
N ILE A 182 7.11 17.57 -7.25
CA ILE A 182 6.54 18.38 -6.15
C ILE A 182 5.27 19.10 -6.61
N ARG A 183 5.29 19.75 -7.77
CA ARG A 183 4.09 20.45 -8.28
C ARG A 183 2.92 19.50 -8.50
N ARG A 184 3.15 18.31 -9.08
CA ARG A 184 2.09 17.34 -9.36
C ARG A 184 1.54 16.72 -8.09
N TYR A 185 2.39 16.34 -7.14
CA TYR A 185 1.95 15.86 -5.84
C TYR A 185 1.14 16.92 -5.07
N SER A 186 1.58 18.19 -5.11
CA SER A 186 0.84 19.28 -4.47
C SER A 186 -0.54 19.48 -5.09
N GLN A 187 -0.66 19.35 -6.43
CA GLN A 187 -1.94 19.39 -7.12
C GLN A 187 -2.82 18.20 -6.74
N ALA A 188 -2.25 16.99 -6.68
CA ALA A 188 -2.98 15.80 -6.26
C ALA A 188 -3.55 15.92 -4.83
N GLU A 189 -2.72 16.36 -3.87
CA GLU A 189 -3.12 16.59 -2.49
C GLU A 189 -4.25 17.64 -2.37
N GLN A 190 -4.26 18.68 -3.20
CA GLN A 190 -5.30 19.70 -3.21
C GLN A 190 -6.64 19.19 -3.78
N ILE A 191 -6.58 18.27 -4.76
CA ILE A 191 -7.76 17.71 -5.42
C ILE A 191 -8.43 16.64 -4.55
N ASP A 192 -7.65 15.76 -3.96
CA ASP A 192 -8.11 14.64 -3.15
C ASP A 192 -7.68 14.82 -1.69
N THR A 193 -8.64 15.21 -0.84
CA THR A 193 -8.45 15.46 0.60
C THR A 193 -8.87 14.29 1.48
N GLY A 194 -9.34 13.18 0.88
CA GLY A 194 -9.75 11.97 1.59
C GLY A 194 -8.56 11.11 2.03
N ASP A 195 -8.84 9.83 2.35
CA ASP A 195 -7.81 8.86 2.77
C ASP A 195 -6.68 8.72 1.74
N GLN A 196 -6.98 8.82 0.45
CA GLN A 196 -5.98 8.81 -0.63
C GLN A 196 -5.11 10.08 -0.61
N GLY A 197 -5.62 11.20 -0.11
CA GLY A 197 -4.84 12.41 0.10
C GLY A 197 -3.63 12.19 1.00
N ALA A 198 -3.72 11.25 1.95
CA ALA A 198 -2.59 10.84 2.78
C ALA A 198 -1.43 10.29 1.94
N LEU A 199 -1.73 9.48 0.90
CA LEU A 199 -0.71 8.93 0.01
C LEU A 199 -0.06 10.02 -0.86
N HIS A 200 -0.85 10.99 -1.34
CA HIS A 200 -0.32 12.12 -2.10
C HIS A 200 0.60 13.00 -1.25
N ALA A 201 0.19 13.28 0.00
CA ALA A 201 1.02 13.99 0.96
C ALA A 201 2.32 13.24 1.31
N LEU A 202 2.28 11.89 1.38
CA LEU A 202 3.46 11.08 1.60
C LEU A 202 4.44 11.16 0.41
N GLY A 203 3.94 11.03 -0.82
CA GLY A 203 4.76 11.20 -2.03
C GLY A 203 5.39 12.60 -2.09
N LEU A 204 4.62 13.63 -1.71
CA LEU A 204 5.11 15.00 -1.60
C LEU A 204 6.21 15.15 -0.55
N ALA A 205 6.06 14.48 0.61
CA ALA A 205 7.09 14.49 1.67
C ALA A 205 8.40 13.90 1.16
N VAL A 206 8.34 12.75 0.49
CA VAL A 206 9.52 12.11 -0.11
C VAL A 206 10.15 12.97 -1.20
N ALA A 207 9.34 13.61 -2.05
CA ALA A 207 9.85 14.50 -3.08
C ALA A 207 10.56 15.74 -2.49
N TYR A 208 9.99 16.33 -1.43
CA TYR A 208 10.64 17.45 -0.72
C TYR A 208 11.94 17.03 -0.03
N ASP A 209 11.94 15.85 0.61
CA ASP A 209 13.16 15.36 1.28
C ASP A 209 14.28 15.11 0.28
N ARG A 210 13.98 14.46 -0.85
CA ARG A 210 14.92 14.21 -1.94
C ARG A 210 15.45 15.50 -2.57
N ASP A 211 14.67 16.59 -2.50
CA ASP A 211 15.06 17.94 -2.96
C ASP A 211 15.78 18.74 -1.86
N GLY A 212 16.06 18.17 -0.70
CA GLY A 212 16.71 18.82 0.43
C GLY A 212 15.84 19.81 1.20
N GLN A 213 14.54 19.87 0.93
CA GLN A 213 13.58 20.76 1.59
C GLN A 213 13.02 20.12 2.87
N VAL A 214 13.88 19.82 3.84
CA VAL A 214 13.60 19.02 5.04
C VAL A 214 12.37 19.49 5.80
N GLN A 215 12.24 20.79 6.04
CA GLN A 215 11.09 21.35 6.79
C GLN A 215 9.76 21.06 6.09
N LYS A 216 9.69 21.25 4.77
CA LYS A 216 8.48 20.98 4.00
C LYS A 216 8.17 19.47 3.91
N SER A 217 9.22 18.65 3.88
CA SER A 217 9.08 17.19 3.96
C SER A 217 8.40 16.80 5.27
N HIS A 218 8.87 17.30 6.40
CA HIS A 218 8.26 17.03 7.71
C HIS A 218 6.80 17.50 7.80
N GLU A 219 6.49 18.69 7.26
CA GLU A 219 5.13 19.20 7.22
C GLU A 219 4.20 18.31 6.38
N ALA A 220 4.64 17.90 5.19
CA ALA A 220 3.88 17.01 4.32
C ALA A 220 3.69 15.61 4.94
N LEU A 221 4.75 15.07 5.54
CA LEU A 221 4.69 13.79 6.26
C LEU A 221 3.72 13.85 7.45
N SER A 222 3.73 14.97 8.20
CA SER A 222 2.81 15.17 9.32
C SER A 222 1.36 15.20 8.86
N ARG A 223 1.07 15.83 7.70
CA ARG A 223 -0.29 15.81 7.11
C ARG A 223 -0.70 14.40 6.70
N SER A 224 0.20 13.67 6.04
CA SER A 224 -0.03 12.27 5.65
C SER A 224 -0.38 11.39 6.85
N LEU A 225 0.45 11.43 7.91
CA LEU A 225 0.24 10.67 9.13
C LEU A 225 -0.99 11.12 9.94
N ALA A 226 -1.41 12.38 9.80
CA ALA A 226 -2.65 12.86 10.42
C ALA A 226 -3.90 12.37 9.68
N ALA A 227 -3.84 12.26 8.34
CA ALA A 227 -4.95 11.80 7.53
C ALA A 227 -5.10 10.25 7.57
N ASP A 228 -3.99 9.50 7.56
CA ASP A 228 -3.97 8.04 7.68
C ASP A 228 -2.94 7.58 8.72
N PRO A 229 -3.25 7.65 10.02
CA PRO A 229 -2.32 7.27 11.09
C PRO A 229 -1.85 5.82 11.02
N GLY A 230 -2.68 4.94 10.44
CA GLY A 230 -2.38 3.52 10.26
C GLY A 230 -1.62 3.18 9.00
N LEU A 231 -1.38 4.16 8.12
CA LEU A 231 -0.76 3.94 6.81
C LEU A 231 -1.48 2.87 5.96
N ARG A 232 -2.81 2.75 6.13
CA ARG A 232 -3.63 1.73 5.46
C ARG A 232 -3.58 1.86 3.95
N VAL A 233 -3.66 3.10 3.47
CA VAL A 233 -3.59 3.38 2.03
C VAL A 233 -2.20 3.06 1.49
N TYR A 234 -1.14 3.46 2.20
CA TYR A 234 0.25 3.15 1.84
C TYR A 234 0.54 1.65 1.77
N GLN A 235 -0.09 0.86 2.64
CA GLN A 235 0.06 -0.60 2.68
C GLN A 235 -0.88 -1.32 1.70
N GLY A 236 -1.72 -0.58 0.98
CA GLY A 236 -2.67 -1.14 0.02
C GLY A 236 -2.00 -1.83 -1.17
N ASP A 237 -2.70 -2.79 -1.75
CA ASP A 237 -2.21 -3.59 -2.89
C ASP A 237 -2.02 -2.78 -4.18
N GLU A 238 -2.64 -1.60 -4.25
CA GLU A 238 -2.56 -0.72 -5.43
C GLU A 238 -1.34 0.18 -5.42
N VAL A 239 -0.66 0.31 -4.26
CA VAL A 239 0.56 1.10 -4.14
C VAL A 239 1.74 0.29 -4.67
N PHE A 240 2.43 0.84 -5.64
CA PHE A 240 3.61 0.23 -6.22
C PHE A 240 4.80 1.20 -6.21
N PHE A 241 5.99 0.66 -6.21
CA PHE A 241 7.24 1.42 -6.25
C PHE A 241 8.05 1.03 -7.48
N VAL A 242 8.75 1.97 -8.07
CA VAL A 242 9.57 1.72 -9.25
C VAL A 242 10.92 2.42 -9.10
N PRO A 243 11.96 1.66 -8.86
CA PRO A 243 12.03 0.21 -8.62
C PRO A 243 11.44 -0.20 -7.25
N ASP A 244 11.11 -1.48 -7.06
CA ASP A 244 10.49 -1.98 -5.82
C ASP A 244 11.27 -1.60 -4.56
N GLY A 245 12.60 -1.58 -4.62
CA GLY A 245 13.48 -1.17 -3.52
C GLY A 245 13.31 0.30 -3.09
N ASP A 246 12.64 1.13 -3.89
CA ASP A 246 12.35 2.53 -3.53
C ASP A 246 11.44 2.65 -2.32
N ARG A 247 10.61 1.64 -2.09
CA ARG A 247 9.76 1.49 -0.91
C ARG A 247 10.54 1.70 0.39
N TYR A 248 11.75 1.19 0.48
CA TYR A 248 12.56 1.32 1.71
C TYR A 248 12.93 2.77 2.05
N TYR A 249 12.98 3.66 1.07
CA TYR A 249 13.16 5.08 1.34
C TYR A 249 11.93 5.69 2.01
N TYR A 250 10.75 5.36 1.51
CA TYR A 250 9.46 5.76 2.11
C TYR A 250 9.33 5.22 3.54
N ASP A 251 9.58 3.91 3.73
CA ASP A 251 9.55 3.27 5.06
C ASP A 251 10.53 3.96 6.03
N GLY A 252 11.71 4.34 5.55
CA GLY A 252 12.71 5.06 6.33
C GLY A 252 12.22 6.43 6.79
N LEU A 253 11.66 7.21 5.87
CA LEU A 253 11.16 8.56 6.16
C LEU A 253 9.94 8.52 7.09
N ILE A 254 9.03 7.56 6.88
CA ILE A 254 7.89 7.32 7.78
C ILE A 254 8.37 6.98 9.18
N ALA A 255 9.30 6.03 9.31
CA ALA A 255 9.83 5.59 10.60
C ALA A 255 10.55 6.73 11.34
N GLU A 256 11.29 7.57 10.61
CA GLU A 256 11.95 8.76 11.14
C GLU A 256 10.92 9.77 11.66
N GLY A 257 9.88 10.07 10.87
CA GLY A 257 8.79 10.97 11.26
C GLY A 257 7.98 10.47 12.45
N LEU A 258 7.91 9.15 12.64
CA LEU A 258 7.29 8.52 13.81
C LEU A 258 8.25 8.43 15.03
N GLY A 259 9.50 8.87 14.88
CA GLY A 259 10.52 8.78 15.92
C GLY A 259 11.07 7.36 16.12
N ASN A 260 10.79 6.43 15.21
CA ASN A 260 11.27 5.06 15.27
C ASN A 260 12.66 4.92 14.62
N ARG A 261 13.68 5.39 15.33
CA ARG A 261 15.05 5.48 14.85
C ARG A 261 15.59 4.16 14.29
N ASP A 262 15.37 3.05 15.00
CA ASP A 262 15.97 1.77 14.61
C ASP A 262 15.33 1.19 13.36
N GLU A 263 14.04 1.40 13.16
CA GLU A 263 13.34 1.05 11.93
C GLU A 263 13.80 1.95 10.77
N ALA A 264 13.92 3.26 10.99
CA ALA A 264 14.44 4.19 10.00
C ALA A 264 15.85 3.78 9.55
N LEU A 265 16.74 3.45 10.50
CA LEU A 265 18.08 2.94 10.20
C LEU A 265 18.05 1.64 9.38
N ARG A 266 17.15 0.70 9.69
CA ARG A 266 17.00 -0.54 8.91
C ARG A 266 16.55 -0.25 7.49
N SER A 267 15.51 0.57 7.35
CA SER A 267 14.90 0.88 6.06
C SER A 267 15.86 1.63 5.14
N PHE A 268 16.53 2.68 5.62
CA PHE A 268 17.52 3.39 4.80
C PHE A 268 18.74 2.52 4.45
N ARG A 269 19.19 1.61 5.35
CA ARG A 269 20.24 0.62 5.00
C ARG A 269 19.75 -0.32 3.91
N GLN A 270 18.52 -0.81 4.01
CA GLN A 270 17.95 -1.67 2.98
C GLN A 270 17.87 -0.94 1.65
N PHE A 271 17.38 0.30 1.63
CA PHE A 271 17.37 1.12 0.41
C PHE A 271 18.76 1.25 -0.21
N THR A 272 19.78 1.60 0.58
CA THR A 272 21.15 1.76 0.07
C THR A 272 21.80 0.46 -0.40
N THR A 273 21.32 -0.68 0.10
CA THR A 273 21.76 -2.03 -0.31
C THR A 273 21.08 -2.50 -1.58
N GLU A 274 19.76 -2.33 -1.67
CA GLU A 274 18.97 -2.73 -2.85
C GLU A 274 19.23 -1.80 -4.05
N LEU A 275 19.38 -0.52 -3.79
CA LEU A 275 19.52 0.52 -4.81
C LEU A 275 20.81 1.32 -4.66
N PRO A 276 22.00 0.69 -4.68
CA PRO A 276 23.28 1.37 -4.41
C PRO A 276 23.62 2.44 -5.44
N LYS A 277 23.04 2.38 -6.63
CA LYS A 277 23.24 3.33 -7.73
C LYS A 277 22.09 4.32 -7.90
N SER A 278 21.10 4.30 -7.01
CA SER A 278 20.03 5.29 -7.04
C SER A 278 20.61 6.70 -6.82
N ARG A 279 20.07 7.68 -7.54
CA ARG A 279 20.42 9.10 -7.34
C ARG A 279 20.12 9.61 -5.94
N TYR A 280 19.25 8.88 -5.19
CA TYR A 280 18.84 9.22 -3.83
C TYR A 280 19.63 8.46 -2.75
N THR A 281 20.54 7.59 -3.15
CA THR A 281 21.45 6.89 -2.21
C THR A 281 22.30 7.85 -1.37
N PRO A 282 22.83 8.98 -1.91
CA PRO A 282 23.52 9.96 -1.07
C PRO A 282 22.61 10.53 0.02
N ARG A 283 21.39 10.94 -0.33
CA ARG A 283 20.42 11.47 0.64
C ARG A 283 20.05 10.45 1.72
N ALA A 284 19.82 9.19 1.35
CA ALA A 284 19.58 8.10 2.32
C ALA A 284 20.77 7.89 3.27
N ARG A 285 22.01 8.09 2.81
CA ARG A 285 23.21 8.03 3.67
C ARG A 285 23.27 9.21 4.64
N GLU A 286 22.87 10.41 4.23
CA GLU A 286 22.76 11.56 5.14
C GLU A 286 21.79 11.23 6.31
N HIS A 287 20.60 10.67 6.01
CA HIS A 287 19.69 10.18 7.06
C HIS A 287 20.35 9.15 7.97
N LEU A 288 21.08 8.18 7.41
CA LEU A 288 21.80 7.19 8.21
C LEU A 288 22.84 7.85 9.13
N GLU A 289 23.60 8.82 8.65
CA GLU A 289 24.59 9.53 9.44
C GLU A 289 23.94 10.38 10.55
N GLU A 290 22.86 11.08 10.25
CA GLU A 290 22.11 11.88 11.22
C GLU A 290 21.48 10.99 12.30
N LEU A 291 20.80 9.92 11.90
CA LEU A 291 20.19 8.96 12.82
C LEU A 291 21.22 8.23 13.70
N GLN A 292 22.43 8.00 13.19
CA GLN A 292 23.51 7.38 13.99
C GLN A 292 24.07 8.33 15.06
N LYS A 293 24.07 9.64 14.82
CA LYS A 293 24.46 10.65 15.79
C LYS A 293 23.45 10.81 16.93
N LEU A 294 22.17 10.50 16.67
CA LEU A 294 21.16 10.51 17.70
C LEU A 294 21.43 9.38 18.70
N PRO A 295 21.42 9.64 20.00
CA PRO A 295 21.57 8.57 20.96
C PRO A 295 20.43 7.55 20.76
N GLY A 296 20.79 6.31 20.50
CA GLY A 296 19.84 5.19 20.53
C GLY A 296 19.18 5.13 21.91
N ILE A 297 18.04 4.46 22.01
CA ILE A 297 17.47 4.15 23.31
C ILE A 297 18.41 3.12 23.95
N PRO A 298 19.16 3.46 25.03
CA PRO A 298 20.03 2.50 25.66
C PRO A 298 19.25 1.25 26.06
N VAL A 299 19.86 0.09 25.92
CA VAL A 299 19.23 -1.19 26.31
C VAL A 299 18.72 -1.13 27.75
N ALA A 300 19.46 -0.45 28.63
CA ALA A 300 19.05 -0.22 30.00
C ALA A 300 17.76 0.58 30.15
N GLU A 301 17.48 1.54 29.26
CA GLU A 301 16.23 2.29 29.27
C GLU A 301 15.06 1.46 28.75
N LEU A 302 15.28 0.58 27.76
CA LEU A 302 14.28 -0.39 27.31
C LEU A 302 13.92 -1.38 28.42
N PHE A 303 14.86 -1.76 29.28
CA PHE A 303 14.58 -2.60 30.44
C PHE A 303 13.79 -1.87 31.53
N ARG A 304 13.96 -0.55 31.66
CA ARG A 304 13.14 0.28 32.58
C ARG A 304 11.71 0.46 32.06
N ALA A 305 11.51 0.42 30.77
CA ALA A 305 10.21 0.52 30.14
C ALA A 305 9.48 -0.85 30.23
N ASN A 306 8.93 -1.13 31.41
CA ASN A 306 8.15 -2.34 31.60
C ASN A 306 6.77 -2.17 30.99
N VAL A 307 6.47 -2.97 29.96
CA VAL A 307 5.17 -3.02 29.30
C VAL A 307 4.63 -4.43 29.47
N LEU A 308 3.47 -4.54 30.10
CA LEU A 308 2.75 -5.79 30.28
C LEU A 308 1.49 -5.72 29.42
N VAL A 309 1.27 -6.75 28.63
CA VAL A 309 0.06 -6.89 27.83
C VAL A 309 -0.76 -8.01 28.46
N GLY A 310 -1.98 -7.70 28.84
CA GLY A 310 -2.92 -8.67 29.38
C GLY A 310 -3.51 -9.58 28.30
N SER A 311 -4.33 -10.53 28.71
CA SER A 311 -5.04 -11.39 27.77
C SER A 311 -5.95 -10.54 26.87
N PRO A 312 -5.93 -10.76 25.57
CA PRO A 312 -6.87 -10.11 24.66
C PRO A 312 -8.29 -10.59 24.95
N HIS A 313 -9.25 -9.70 24.88
CA HIS A 313 -10.67 -10.02 25.04
C HIS A 313 -11.37 -9.80 23.70
N PHE A 314 -11.99 -10.83 23.17
CA PHE A 314 -12.84 -10.69 21.98
C PHE A 314 -14.18 -10.07 22.36
N ALA A 315 -14.74 -9.27 21.47
CA ALA A 315 -16.10 -8.77 21.66
C ALA A 315 -17.08 -9.94 21.85
N PRO A 316 -18.04 -9.85 22.78
CA PRO A 316 -19.03 -10.90 22.93
C PRO A 316 -19.81 -11.01 21.61
N GLU A 317 -19.81 -12.19 21.01
CA GLU A 317 -20.65 -12.48 19.84
C GLU A 317 -22.12 -12.23 20.26
N ASP A 318 -22.83 -11.39 19.52
CA ASP A 318 -24.28 -11.35 19.60
C ASP A 318 -24.81 -12.75 19.25
N SER A 319 -25.42 -13.40 20.23
CA SER A 319 -25.68 -14.84 20.37
C SER A 319 -26.64 -15.46 19.33
N ALA A 320 -26.57 -15.10 18.06
CA ALA A 320 -27.48 -15.55 17.01
C ALA A 320 -26.84 -16.40 15.89
N GLY A 321 -25.55 -16.66 15.92
CA GLY A 321 -24.91 -17.56 14.94
C GLY A 321 -23.62 -18.11 15.51
N GLY A 322 -23.61 -19.38 15.90
CA GLY A 322 -22.43 -20.09 16.40
C GLY A 322 -21.32 -20.17 15.32
N GLY A 323 -20.64 -19.08 15.10
CA GLY A 323 -19.45 -19.01 14.25
C GLY A 323 -18.21 -19.45 15.04
N GLU A 324 -17.37 -20.28 14.46
CA GLU A 324 -16.07 -20.65 15.02
C GLU A 324 -15.23 -19.40 15.25
N LYS A 325 -14.60 -19.29 16.43
CA LYS A 325 -13.67 -18.20 16.75
C LYS A 325 -12.54 -18.16 15.73
N HIS A 326 -12.31 -17.00 15.17
CA HIS A 326 -11.37 -16.80 14.07
C HIS A 326 -9.91 -16.96 14.46
N ARG A 327 -9.54 -16.43 15.65
CA ARG A 327 -8.19 -16.54 16.25
C ARG A 327 -8.32 -16.87 17.73
N SER A 328 -7.39 -17.66 18.23
CA SER A 328 -7.33 -17.92 19.68
C SER A 328 -6.66 -16.74 20.40
N GLU A 329 -6.98 -16.56 21.69
CA GLU A 329 -6.31 -15.60 22.57
C GLU A 329 -4.79 -15.85 22.61
N ASP A 330 -4.37 -17.12 22.55
CA ASP A 330 -2.96 -17.51 22.55
C ASP A 330 -2.23 -17.06 21.28
N GLU A 331 -2.84 -17.18 20.11
CA GLU A 331 -2.26 -16.73 18.84
C GLU A 331 -2.09 -15.20 18.81
N VAL A 332 -3.13 -14.48 19.26
CA VAL A 332 -3.07 -13.02 19.40
C VAL A 332 -1.99 -12.63 20.42
N GLY A 333 -2.00 -13.25 21.58
CA GLY A 333 -1.01 -12.99 22.63
C GLY A 333 0.43 -13.28 22.17
N LYS A 334 0.63 -14.32 21.35
CA LYS A 334 1.95 -14.64 20.77
C LYS A 334 2.39 -13.55 19.79
N ALA A 335 1.53 -13.13 18.88
CA ALA A 335 1.84 -12.08 17.90
C ALA A 335 2.21 -10.76 18.59
N VAL A 336 1.49 -10.40 19.66
CA VAL A 336 1.81 -9.20 20.46
C VAL A 336 3.16 -9.35 21.18
N ARG A 337 3.45 -10.53 21.77
CA ARG A 337 4.75 -10.78 22.43
C ARG A 337 5.94 -10.67 21.47
N GLU A 338 5.80 -11.13 20.24
CA GLU A 338 6.84 -11.04 19.22
C GLU A 338 7.18 -9.57 18.85
N ARG A 339 6.23 -8.67 18.98
CA ARG A 339 6.38 -7.24 18.69
C ARG A 339 6.43 -6.34 19.94
N MET A 340 6.60 -6.94 21.14
CA MET A 340 6.65 -6.22 22.41
C MET A 340 7.73 -5.12 22.44
N ILE A 341 8.79 -5.29 21.68
CA ILE A 341 9.87 -4.31 21.61
C ILE A 341 9.38 -2.96 21.08
N ASP A 342 8.42 -2.96 20.15
CA ASP A 342 7.88 -1.74 19.56
C ASP A 342 7.09 -0.93 20.61
N LEU A 343 6.32 -1.61 21.46
CA LEU A 343 5.60 -0.98 22.57
C LEU A 343 6.54 -0.46 23.65
N ARG A 344 7.60 -1.20 23.96
CA ARG A 344 8.63 -0.75 24.91
C ARG A 344 9.40 0.45 24.40
N GLN A 345 9.67 0.56 23.12
CA GLN A 345 10.29 1.74 22.51
C GLN A 345 9.40 2.97 22.67
N CYS A 346 8.11 2.85 22.42
CA CYS A 346 7.15 3.93 22.65
C CYS A 346 7.20 4.40 24.09
N TYR A 347 7.17 3.46 25.04
CA TYR A 347 7.16 3.81 26.45
C TYR A 347 8.50 4.39 26.93
N ALA A 348 9.64 3.85 26.49
CA ALA A 348 10.96 4.39 26.81
C ALA A 348 11.12 5.85 26.30
N GLN A 349 10.58 6.18 25.12
CA GLN A 349 10.54 7.56 24.64
C GLN A 349 9.70 8.47 25.56
N GLY A 350 8.54 7.99 25.99
CA GLY A 350 7.69 8.71 26.95
C GLY A 350 8.41 8.96 28.29
N LEU A 351 9.12 7.96 28.80
CA LEU A 351 9.88 8.05 30.07
C LEU A 351 11.03 9.07 30.02
N ARG A 352 11.63 9.33 28.86
CA ARG A 352 12.66 10.38 28.72
C ARG A 352 12.11 11.77 28.99
N ARG A 353 10.84 12.02 28.65
CA ARG A 353 10.17 13.30 28.86
C ARG A 353 9.46 13.37 30.19
N ALA A 354 8.87 12.25 30.62
CA ALA A 354 8.14 12.10 31.86
C ALA A 354 8.61 10.83 32.59
N PRO A 355 9.67 10.89 33.40
CA PRO A 355 10.29 9.71 34.04
C PRO A 355 9.37 8.91 34.99
N ARG A 356 8.20 9.47 35.32
CA ARG A 356 7.16 8.85 36.15
C ARG A 356 5.86 8.57 35.40
N LEU A 357 5.93 8.59 34.07
CA LEU A 357 4.79 8.22 33.23
C LEU A 357 4.46 6.74 33.47
N GLY A 358 3.19 6.43 33.67
CA GLY A 358 2.72 5.05 33.84
C GLY A 358 1.21 5.00 33.96
N GLY A 359 0.64 3.81 33.95
CA GLY A 359 -0.79 3.55 34.03
C GLY A 359 -1.24 2.49 33.03
N ASP A 360 -2.53 2.41 32.83
CA ASP A 360 -3.18 1.43 31.98
C ASP A 360 -3.74 2.06 30.73
N MET A 361 -3.80 1.29 29.66
CA MET A 361 -4.43 1.64 28.40
C MET A 361 -5.19 0.42 27.88
N LEU A 362 -6.45 0.62 27.53
CA LEU A 362 -7.27 -0.37 26.84
C LEU A 362 -7.43 0.05 25.40
N VAL A 363 -7.09 -0.83 24.47
CA VAL A 363 -7.11 -0.54 23.02
C VAL A 363 -8.02 -1.54 22.31
N ALA A 364 -9.01 -1.02 21.57
CA ALA A 364 -9.75 -1.84 20.63
C ALA A 364 -8.97 -2.00 19.32
N LEU A 365 -8.97 -3.22 18.81
CA LEU A 365 -8.40 -3.58 17.52
C LEU A 365 -9.46 -4.24 16.65
N ILE A 366 -9.50 -3.87 15.37
CA ILE A 366 -10.21 -4.63 14.35
C ILE A 366 -9.15 -5.25 13.44
N VAL A 367 -9.17 -6.58 13.36
CA VAL A 367 -8.19 -7.34 12.59
C VAL A 367 -8.91 -8.12 11.50
N ASP A 368 -8.50 -7.95 10.27
CA ASP A 368 -9.12 -8.66 9.16
C ASP A 368 -8.68 -10.14 9.08
N PRO A 369 -9.36 -10.97 8.28
CA PRO A 369 -9.01 -12.38 8.13
C PRO A 369 -7.57 -12.62 7.70
N SER A 370 -6.92 -11.69 6.98
CA SER A 370 -5.52 -11.79 6.56
C SER A 370 -4.51 -11.48 7.68
N GLY A 371 -4.99 -11.06 8.86
CA GLY A 371 -4.17 -10.64 9.99
C GLY A 371 -3.73 -9.18 9.97
N ALA A 372 -4.24 -8.36 9.05
CA ALA A 372 -3.95 -6.94 9.04
C ALA A 372 -4.86 -6.20 10.04
N VAL A 373 -4.27 -5.26 10.78
CA VAL A 373 -5.02 -4.41 11.71
C VAL A 373 -5.69 -3.29 10.90
N LEU A 374 -7.02 -3.28 10.89
CA LEU A 374 -7.82 -2.28 10.19
C LEU A 374 -8.05 -1.01 11.02
N LEU A 375 -8.20 -1.19 12.34
CA LEU A 375 -8.47 -0.11 13.27
C LEU A 375 -7.73 -0.34 14.58
N VAL A 376 -7.20 0.75 15.14
CA VAL A 376 -6.68 0.81 16.51
C VAL A 376 -7.32 2.01 17.20
N GLN A 377 -8.15 1.75 18.20
CA GLN A 377 -8.85 2.81 18.92
C GLN A 377 -8.60 2.67 20.43
N PRO A 378 -8.01 3.68 21.10
CA PRO A 378 -7.99 3.71 22.55
C PRO A 378 -9.42 3.79 23.09
N LEU A 379 -9.80 2.86 23.95
CA LEU A 379 -11.11 2.85 24.61
C LEU A 379 -11.04 3.60 25.93
N ASP A 380 -9.96 3.38 26.70
CA ASP A 380 -9.71 4.00 27.99
C ASP A 380 -8.21 4.10 28.24
N ASN A 381 -7.79 5.09 29.01
CA ASN A 381 -6.44 5.16 29.54
C ASN A 381 -6.38 5.91 30.87
N THR A 382 -5.59 5.38 31.80
CA THR A 382 -5.28 6.01 33.09
C THR A 382 -3.85 6.52 33.13
N LEU A 383 -3.25 6.75 31.95
CA LEU A 383 -1.87 7.21 31.83
C LEU A 383 -1.72 8.56 32.49
N THR A 384 -0.91 8.62 33.54
CA THR A 384 -0.64 9.81 34.32
C THR A 384 0.84 10.09 34.42
N GLU A 385 1.18 11.36 34.41
CA GLU A 385 2.49 11.84 34.77
C GLU A 385 2.48 12.13 36.27
N ARG A 386 3.08 11.27 37.07
CA ARG A 386 3.29 11.55 38.52
C ARG A 386 4.36 12.61 38.67
N GLY A 387 3.97 13.87 38.55
CA GLY A 387 4.84 15.03 38.65
C GLY A 387 4.49 16.07 37.58
N SER A 388 4.44 17.36 37.93
CA SER A 388 4.05 18.43 37.02
C SER A 388 4.99 18.51 35.82
N TRP A 389 4.52 18.04 34.67
CA TRP A 389 5.16 18.33 33.39
C TRP A 389 5.05 19.84 33.11
N LYS A 390 6.20 20.50 32.92
CA LYS A 390 6.24 21.87 32.42
C LYS A 390 6.96 21.84 31.07
N PRO A 391 6.38 22.44 30.02
CA PRO A 391 7.08 22.55 28.74
C PRO A 391 8.40 23.31 28.96
N THR A 392 9.52 22.68 28.60
CA THR A 392 10.81 23.35 28.58
C THR A 392 10.90 24.22 27.34
N GLY A 393 10.84 25.53 27.55
CA GLY A 393 11.00 26.55 26.49
C GLY A 393 9.73 26.86 25.74
N GLY A 394 9.28 28.07 25.84
CA GLY A 394 8.20 28.84 25.21
C GLY A 394 7.47 28.38 23.92
N GLN A 395 7.46 27.13 23.58
CA GLN A 395 6.70 26.55 22.48
C GLN A 395 5.43 25.89 23.00
N THR A 396 4.33 26.54 22.77
CA THR A 396 2.95 26.13 23.14
C THR A 396 2.39 24.96 22.32
N THR A 397 3.21 24.24 21.54
CA THR A 397 2.77 23.18 20.60
C THR A 397 3.24 21.76 20.96
N ALA A 398 3.98 21.56 22.05
CA ALA A 398 4.40 20.22 22.44
C ALA A 398 3.23 19.45 23.06
N MET A 399 2.92 18.27 22.50
CA MET A 399 1.88 17.38 23.00
C MET A 399 2.28 16.79 24.37
N PRO A 400 1.34 16.61 25.33
CA PRO A 400 1.64 15.94 26.60
C PRO A 400 2.25 14.55 26.38
N PRO A 401 3.25 14.11 27.16
CA PRO A 401 3.92 12.81 27.01
C PRO A 401 2.97 11.60 27.04
N ALA A 402 1.89 11.66 27.84
CA ALA A 402 0.86 10.62 27.85
C ALA A 402 0.14 10.51 26.51
N THR A 403 -0.22 11.65 25.90
CA THR A 403 -0.87 11.69 24.57
C THR A 403 0.08 11.19 23.48
N GLU A 404 1.37 11.52 23.54
CA GLU A 404 2.37 11.01 22.62
C GLU A 404 2.56 9.50 22.77
N LEU A 405 2.54 8.97 24.00
CA LEU A 405 2.61 7.54 24.25
C LEU A 405 1.41 6.82 23.64
N VAL A 406 0.18 7.31 23.86
CA VAL A 406 -1.03 6.76 23.24
C VAL A 406 -0.88 6.70 21.72
N ARG A 407 -0.48 7.81 21.11
CA ARG A 407 -0.30 7.90 19.65
C ARG A 407 0.79 6.94 19.14
N CYS A 408 1.91 6.85 19.84
CA CYS A 408 2.98 5.92 19.47
C CYS A 408 2.51 4.47 19.53
N VAL A 409 1.80 4.09 20.58
CA VAL A 409 1.25 2.74 20.77
C VAL A 409 0.20 2.43 19.68
N GLN A 410 -0.70 3.34 19.37
CA GLN A 410 -1.65 3.17 18.27
C GLN A 410 -0.92 2.89 16.94
N ASN A 411 0.07 3.71 16.60
CA ASN A 411 0.86 3.55 15.39
C ASN A 411 1.66 2.24 15.36
N ALA A 412 2.16 1.79 16.53
CA ALA A 412 2.86 0.52 16.64
C ALA A 412 1.90 -0.65 16.39
N LEU A 413 0.74 -0.66 17.06
CA LEU A 413 -0.27 -1.73 16.95
C LEU A 413 -0.88 -1.78 15.54
N GLN A 414 -1.07 -0.65 14.87
CA GLN A 414 -1.59 -0.60 13.51
C GLN A 414 -0.71 -1.36 12.51
N ARG A 415 0.59 -1.46 12.80
CA ARG A 415 1.57 -2.18 11.97
C ARG A 415 1.75 -3.64 12.34
N PHE A 416 1.06 -4.13 13.38
CA PHE A 416 1.11 -5.53 13.74
C PHE A 416 0.47 -6.39 12.65
N ARG A 417 0.94 -7.62 12.55
CA ARG A 417 0.36 -8.65 11.70
C ARG A 417 0.06 -9.85 12.56
N PHE A 418 -1.20 -10.15 12.63
CA PHE A 418 -1.69 -11.32 13.34
C PHE A 418 -1.69 -12.55 12.42
N PRO A 419 -1.73 -13.78 12.95
CA PRO A 419 -1.89 -14.96 12.13
C PRO A 419 -3.13 -14.86 11.23
N VAL A 420 -3.09 -15.47 10.06
CA VAL A 420 -4.26 -15.57 9.17
C VAL A 420 -5.36 -16.36 9.87
N ALA A 421 -6.61 -15.88 9.79
CA ALA A 421 -7.75 -16.60 10.34
C ALA A 421 -7.93 -17.99 9.68
N SER A 422 -8.57 -18.91 10.39
CA SER A 422 -8.87 -20.25 9.87
C SER A 422 -9.70 -20.20 8.59
N VAL A 423 -9.49 -21.16 7.69
CA VAL A 423 -10.15 -21.22 6.38
C VAL A 423 -11.68 -21.25 6.55
N GLY A 424 -12.36 -20.31 5.90
CA GLY A 424 -13.84 -20.29 5.82
C GLY A 424 -14.50 -19.11 6.52
N ASN A 425 -13.73 -18.17 7.02
CA ASN A 425 -14.26 -17.02 7.71
C ASN A 425 -13.81 -15.70 7.06
N ASP A 426 -14.78 -14.92 6.61
CA ASP A 426 -14.59 -13.64 5.94
C ASP A 426 -14.79 -12.43 6.89
N ASP A 427 -15.12 -12.67 8.18
CA ASP A 427 -15.40 -11.61 9.14
C ASP A 427 -14.13 -11.11 9.86
N ASN A 428 -14.15 -9.86 10.29
CA ASN A 428 -13.08 -9.26 11.06
C ASN A 428 -13.16 -9.67 12.53
N ASP A 429 -12.00 -9.89 13.17
CA ASP A 429 -11.94 -10.06 14.62
C ASP A 429 -11.96 -8.68 15.31
N GLU A 430 -12.86 -8.51 16.27
CA GLU A 430 -12.88 -7.36 17.17
C GLU A 430 -12.35 -7.80 18.53
N LEU A 431 -11.26 -7.19 18.96
CA LEU A 431 -10.62 -7.53 20.23
C LEU A 431 -10.19 -6.28 21.01
N ALA A 432 -10.22 -6.38 22.34
CA ALA A 432 -9.70 -5.39 23.25
C ALA A 432 -8.41 -5.90 23.87
N LEU A 433 -7.35 -5.07 23.81
CA LEU A 433 -6.01 -5.39 24.30
C LEU A 433 -5.68 -4.49 25.48
N PRO A 434 -5.62 -5.00 26.73
CA PRO A 434 -5.17 -4.24 27.89
C PRO A 434 -3.64 -4.16 27.92
N ILE A 435 -3.10 -2.95 28.08
CA ILE A 435 -1.67 -2.67 28.14
C ILE A 435 -1.36 -1.88 29.41
N HIS A 436 -0.46 -2.39 30.22
CA HIS A 436 0.02 -1.75 31.44
C HIS A 436 1.45 -1.24 31.26
N PHE A 437 1.68 0.00 31.65
CA PHE A 437 2.96 0.70 31.57
C PHE A 437 3.47 1.00 32.98
N GLU A 438 4.64 0.46 33.31
CA GLU A 438 5.28 0.63 34.60
C GLU A 438 6.78 0.95 34.46
N ALA A 439 7.23 2.07 35.01
CA ALA A 439 8.65 2.39 35.06
C ALA A 439 9.30 1.57 36.18
N ARG A 440 10.35 0.81 35.88
CA ARG A 440 11.18 0.09 36.84
C ARG A 440 12.44 0.86 37.22
#